data_34f12c172b64a89b874f504e1ede9b3d
#
_entry.id   34f12c172b64a89b874f504e1ede9b3d
#
_cell.length_a   1.000
_cell.length_b   1.000
_cell.length_c   1.000
_cell.angle_alpha   90.00
_cell.angle_beta   90.00
_cell.angle_gamma   90.00
#
_symmetry.space_group_name_H-M   'P 1'
#
loop_
_entity.id
_entity.type
_entity.pdbx_description
1 polymer ?
#
loop_
_entity_poly.entity_id
_entity_poly.type
_entity_poly.pdbx_seq_one_letter_code
_entity_poly.pdbx_strand_id
1 'polypeptide(L)'
;VPWSHLDEALAADGAHDAVVLVFSEVSAVPDPLVGVVQARVAVDKRASAEVTVGPAPGLPGRRLVMAPFGALSGDFDDVRSIGEAAAAGVARARDAGATRPLMVLVGAAAWPSSEAVALLGALGALWAPLEAREALGDADVEPVQALGFVVPQGGPSLARWVAAVEEGRRLARDLGGSDPERMAPPRMADLCVERLGPAGVGVEIVSDPAVLTAEYPLLAAVGRAAQGVPRHQARVIRLSWRPEGQVTHTLLFAGKGLSYDTGGLDLKVGGHMAGMSRDKCGAGAVAGFVLAAARLGVPGLAIEAEIGAVRNSIGADAFATDEIIRSHAGVRVRIGNTDAEGRLVLADLLSHLRERAKGSVHPRIFSIATLTGHAARAVGPYTIALDNGPAEQLGIAADLERIGDQWGDPFVVSRLRREDFTFVAPRTRADDVLSCNNAPSSVTARGHQFPMAFLVIASGLSAHGKGSAAPLPFTHIDIAGSGVVGGDWQHGAPTAAPVVALAGRWLVAG
;
A
#
# COMPACT_ATOMS: atom_id res chain seq x y z
N VAL A 1 0.13 7.55 22.67
CA VAL A 1 0.25 8.65 23.67
C VAL A 1 1.72 9.05 23.76
N PRO A 2 2.11 10.28 23.31
CA PRO A 2 3.50 10.76 23.40
C PRO A 2 3.86 11.23 24.80
N TRP A 3 5.13 11.01 25.18
CA TRP A 3 5.77 11.50 26.39
C TRP A 3 7.09 12.22 26.02
N SER A 4 7.38 13.33 26.65
CA SER A 4 8.63 14.07 26.41
C SER A 4 9.82 13.51 27.23
N HIS A 5 9.52 12.93 28.38
CA HIS A 5 10.54 12.39 29.30
C HIS A 5 10.21 10.97 29.73
N LEU A 6 11.25 10.14 29.77
CA LEU A 6 11.14 8.72 30.16
C LEU A 6 10.65 8.58 31.62
N ASP A 7 11.24 9.34 32.53
CA ASP A 7 10.90 9.27 33.96
C ASP A 7 9.43 9.59 34.22
N GLU A 8 8.88 10.60 33.53
CA GLU A 8 7.45 10.97 33.63
C GLU A 8 6.57 9.85 33.11
N ALA A 9 6.94 9.23 31.96
CA ALA A 9 6.20 8.12 31.38
C ALA A 9 6.20 6.88 32.28
N LEU A 10 7.33 6.60 32.94
CA LEU A 10 7.48 5.47 33.86
C LEU A 10 6.74 5.70 35.19
N ALA A 11 6.69 6.95 35.66
CA ALA A 11 6.05 7.34 36.92
C ALA A 11 4.53 7.52 36.80
N ALA A 12 3.97 7.58 35.58
CA ALA A 12 2.54 7.80 35.36
C ALA A 12 1.71 6.60 35.84
N ASP A 13 1.13 6.71 37.02
CA ASP A 13 0.39 5.62 37.66
C ASP A 13 -0.77 5.13 36.81
N GLY A 14 -0.81 3.83 36.57
CA GLY A 14 -1.85 3.16 35.78
C GLY A 14 -1.91 3.54 34.29
N ALA A 15 -1.04 4.43 33.79
CA ALA A 15 -1.02 4.81 32.37
C ALA A 15 -0.54 3.67 31.48
N HIS A 16 0.42 2.90 31.96
CA HIS A 16 1.05 1.80 31.22
C HIS A 16 1.11 0.52 32.05
N ASP A 17 1.13 -0.64 31.38
CA ASP A 17 1.14 -1.97 31.98
C ASP A 17 2.29 -2.87 31.49
N ALA A 18 3.17 -2.35 30.68
CA ALA A 18 4.43 -2.97 30.25
C ALA A 18 5.37 -1.89 29.72
N VAL A 19 6.68 -2.12 29.77
CA VAL A 19 7.69 -1.36 29.03
C VAL A 19 8.21 -2.23 27.89
N VAL A 20 8.24 -1.70 26.67
CA VAL A 20 8.85 -2.31 25.49
C VAL A 20 10.07 -1.47 25.08
N LEU A 21 11.25 -1.98 25.36
CA LEU A 21 12.52 -1.34 25.02
C LEU A 21 13.00 -1.84 23.67
N VAL A 22 12.98 -0.96 22.68
CA VAL A 22 13.52 -1.17 21.32
C VAL A 22 14.89 -0.51 21.27
N PHE A 23 15.96 -1.28 21.08
CA PHE A 23 17.31 -0.76 21.30
C PHE A 23 18.35 -1.36 20.33
N SER A 24 19.39 -0.56 20.04
CA SER A 24 20.52 -1.01 19.22
C SER A 24 21.45 -1.95 20.02
N GLU A 25 21.90 -1.50 21.16
CA GLU A 25 22.85 -2.21 22.02
C GLU A 25 22.69 -1.78 23.50
N VAL A 26 23.15 -2.63 24.40
CA VAL A 26 22.99 -2.43 25.87
C VAL A 26 23.61 -1.12 26.34
N SER A 27 24.70 -0.69 25.70
CA SER A 27 25.39 0.58 26.00
C SER A 27 24.55 1.83 25.70
N ALA A 28 23.57 1.73 24.82
CA ALA A 28 22.64 2.83 24.45
C ALA A 28 21.49 2.98 25.45
N VAL A 29 21.28 2.01 26.36
CA VAL A 29 20.12 1.99 27.26
C VAL A 29 20.28 3.00 28.38
N PRO A 30 19.34 3.96 28.58
CA PRO A 30 19.46 4.98 29.62
C PRO A 30 19.04 4.46 31.02
N ASP A 31 19.37 5.23 32.05
CA ASP A 31 18.71 5.12 33.34
C ASP A 31 17.21 5.50 33.19
N PRO A 32 16.33 4.85 33.97
CA PRO A 32 16.55 3.81 34.99
C PRO A 32 16.48 2.37 34.41
N LEU A 33 16.48 2.18 33.08
CA LEU A 33 16.30 0.86 32.44
C LEU A 33 17.59 0.03 32.40
N VAL A 34 18.77 0.68 32.36
CA VAL A 34 20.05 0.01 32.10
C VAL A 34 20.37 -1.08 33.12
N GLY A 35 20.11 -0.84 34.42
CA GLY A 35 20.37 -1.82 35.48
C GLY A 35 19.57 -3.11 35.31
N VAL A 36 18.30 -3.02 34.94
CA VAL A 36 17.42 -4.18 34.68
C VAL A 36 17.89 -4.94 33.45
N VAL A 37 18.25 -4.21 32.38
CA VAL A 37 18.75 -4.79 31.11
C VAL A 37 20.06 -5.54 31.34
N GLN A 38 21.04 -4.92 32.04
CA GLN A 38 22.32 -5.54 32.35
C GLN A 38 22.18 -6.79 33.23
N ALA A 39 21.32 -6.74 34.26
CA ALA A 39 21.04 -7.90 35.11
C ALA A 39 20.47 -9.06 34.29
N ARG A 40 19.65 -8.76 33.30
CA ARG A 40 19.04 -9.78 32.44
C ARG A 40 20.03 -10.39 31.46
N VAL A 41 20.86 -9.57 30.81
CA VAL A 41 21.90 -10.04 29.88
C VAL A 41 22.98 -10.84 30.62
N ALA A 42 23.25 -10.53 31.92
CA ALA A 42 24.15 -11.30 32.72
C ALA A 42 23.68 -12.75 32.98
N VAL A 43 22.37 -12.97 33.04
CA VAL A 43 21.75 -14.30 33.20
C VAL A 43 21.56 -15.00 31.86
N ASP A 44 21.13 -14.24 30.83
CA ASP A 44 20.87 -14.77 29.49
C ASP A 44 21.45 -13.81 28.41
N LYS A 45 22.59 -14.22 27.86
CA LYS A 45 23.25 -13.42 26.81
C LYS A 45 22.40 -13.21 25.55
N ARG A 46 21.46 -14.12 25.27
CA ARG A 46 20.56 -14.00 24.11
C ARG A 46 19.58 -12.85 24.28
N ALA A 47 19.34 -12.37 25.49
CA ALA A 47 18.47 -11.22 25.74
C ALA A 47 18.95 -9.91 25.07
N SER A 48 20.24 -9.81 24.69
CA SER A 48 20.75 -8.69 23.90
C SER A 48 20.57 -8.84 22.37
N ALA A 49 20.10 -10.00 21.89
CA ALA A 49 19.98 -10.31 20.48
C ALA A 49 18.59 -10.81 20.08
N GLU A 50 17.76 -11.22 21.02
CA GLU A 50 16.43 -11.78 20.79
C GLU A 50 15.37 -11.06 21.61
N VAL A 51 14.12 -11.09 21.11
CA VAL A 51 12.99 -10.51 21.84
C VAL A 51 12.67 -11.37 23.06
N THR A 52 12.77 -10.77 24.24
CA THR A 52 12.52 -11.43 25.52
C THR A 52 11.55 -10.63 26.38
N VAL A 53 10.79 -11.32 27.26
CA VAL A 53 9.97 -10.67 28.29
C VAL A 53 10.34 -11.22 29.67
N GLY A 54 10.27 -10.38 30.70
CA GLY A 54 10.46 -10.87 32.04
C GLY A 54 10.20 -9.81 33.12
N PRO A 55 10.33 -10.19 34.42
CA PRO A 55 9.98 -9.33 35.53
C PRO A 55 10.89 -8.10 35.64
N ALA A 56 10.28 -6.96 35.96
CA ALA A 56 10.96 -5.69 36.23
C ALA A 56 10.14 -4.92 37.29
N PRO A 57 10.33 -5.25 38.59
CA PRO A 57 9.44 -4.81 39.67
C PRO A 57 9.24 -3.30 39.79
N GLY A 58 10.24 -2.49 39.36
CA GLY A 58 10.18 -1.03 39.40
C GLY A 58 9.55 -0.37 38.16
N LEU A 59 9.13 -1.14 37.16
CA LEU A 59 8.58 -0.62 35.91
C LEU A 59 7.04 -0.80 35.83
N PRO A 60 6.34 -0.03 35.00
CA PRO A 60 4.92 -0.22 34.72
C PRO A 60 4.55 -1.67 34.42
N GLY A 61 3.48 -2.16 35.06
CA GLY A 61 3.06 -3.56 34.95
C GLY A 61 4.08 -4.58 35.41
N ARG A 62 5.16 -4.14 36.05
CA ARG A 62 6.26 -4.97 36.59
C ARG A 62 6.91 -5.88 35.55
N ARG A 63 6.87 -5.48 34.26
CA ARG A 63 7.41 -6.25 33.15
C ARG A 63 8.17 -5.40 32.14
N LEU A 64 9.26 -5.96 31.63
CA LEU A 64 10.08 -5.39 30.56
C LEU A 64 10.14 -6.37 29.40
N VAL A 65 9.78 -5.91 28.21
CA VAL A 65 10.06 -6.57 26.94
C VAL A 65 11.31 -5.92 26.35
N MET A 66 12.32 -6.69 26.03
CA MET A 66 13.52 -6.27 25.35
C MET A 66 13.41 -6.67 23.88
N ALA A 67 13.58 -5.72 22.97
CA ALA A 67 13.46 -5.91 21.52
C ALA A 67 14.67 -5.27 20.81
N PRO A 68 15.81 -5.99 20.72
CA PRO A 68 17.01 -5.48 20.08
C PRO A 68 16.87 -5.44 18.55
N PHE A 69 17.37 -4.36 17.92
CA PHE A 69 17.47 -4.26 16.45
C PHE A 69 18.93 -4.31 15.95
N GLY A 70 19.93 -4.32 16.86
CA GLY A 70 21.34 -4.35 16.50
C GLY A 70 21.94 -2.98 16.18
N ALA A 71 23.24 -2.94 15.92
CA ALA A 71 23.98 -1.70 15.73
C ALA A 71 23.71 -1.01 14.36
N LEU A 72 23.11 -1.72 13.41
CA LEU A 72 22.83 -1.25 12.03
C LEU A 72 24.05 -0.55 11.40
N SER A 73 25.20 -1.20 11.43
CA SER A 73 26.49 -0.70 10.94
C SER A 73 27.00 -1.44 9.69
N GLY A 74 26.26 -2.43 9.22
CA GLY A 74 26.58 -3.20 8.00
C GLY A 74 26.12 -2.49 6.73
N ASP A 75 26.77 -2.82 5.61
CA ASP A 75 26.52 -2.20 4.30
C ASP A 75 25.07 -2.38 3.78
N PHE A 76 24.36 -3.36 4.28
CA PHE A 76 23.01 -3.72 3.86
C PHE A 76 21.96 -3.58 4.98
N ASP A 77 22.34 -2.98 6.10
CA ASP A 77 21.42 -2.66 7.19
C ASP A 77 20.53 -1.50 6.78
N ASP A 78 19.27 -1.51 7.22
CA ASP A 78 18.33 -0.44 6.95
C ASP A 78 17.34 -0.21 8.12
N VAL A 79 16.55 0.82 8.00
CA VAL A 79 15.60 1.27 9.03
C VAL A 79 14.50 0.25 9.34
N ARG A 80 14.24 -0.73 8.48
CA ARG A 80 13.22 -1.78 8.68
C ARG A 80 13.50 -2.61 9.92
N SER A 81 14.77 -2.88 10.24
CA SER A 81 15.14 -3.61 11.45
C SER A 81 14.60 -2.95 12.72
N ILE A 82 14.51 -1.62 12.75
CA ILE A 82 13.91 -0.86 13.87
C ILE A 82 12.38 -1.13 13.94
N GLY A 83 11.71 -1.07 12.81
CA GLY A 83 10.28 -1.35 12.70
C GLY A 83 9.94 -2.80 13.06
N GLU A 84 10.74 -3.75 12.61
CA GLU A 84 10.60 -5.18 12.89
C GLU A 84 10.81 -5.49 14.37
N ALA A 85 11.82 -4.92 15.00
CA ALA A 85 12.06 -5.06 16.44
C ALA A 85 10.90 -4.45 17.25
N ALA A 86 10.42 -3.27 16.88
CA ALA A 86 9.27 -2.64 17.52
C ALA A 86 7.99 -3.49 17.37
N ALA A 87 7.73 -4.02 16.17
CA ALA A 87 6.64 -4.93 15.90
C ALA A 87 6.69 -6.18 16.77
N ALA A 88 7.84 -6.86 16.80
CA ALA A 88 8.05 -8.07 17.59
C ALA A 88 7.96 -7.79 19.11
N GLY A 89 8.51 -6.65 19.57
CA GLY A 89 8.46 -6.24 20.97
C GLY A 89 7.04 -5.97 21.45
N VAL A 90 6.25 -5.20 20.67
CA VAL A 90 4.87 -4.86 21.04
C VAL A 90 3.97 -6.10 20.92
N ALA A 91 4.14 -6.94 19.89
CA ALA A 91 3.44 -8.23 19.81
C ALA A 91 3.73 -9.09 21.03
N ARG A 92 5.00 -9.19 21.46
CA ARG A 92 5.40 -9.95 22.66
C ARG A 92 4.80 -9.38 23.94
N ALA A 93 4.66 -8.05 24.05
CA ALA A 93 3.98 -7.41 25.18
C ALA A 93 2.49 -7.75 25.20
N ARG A 94 1.80 -7.64 24.06
CA ARG A 94 0.40 -8.06 23.87
C ARG A 94 0.18 -9.51 24.30
N ASP A 95 1.02 -10.42 23.81
CA ASP A 95 0.95 -11.85 24.09
C ASP A 95 1.25 -12.18 25.57
N ALA A 96 1.94 -11.28 26.27
CA ALA A 96 2.11 -11.32 27.71
C ALA A 96 0.96 -10.66 28.49
N GLY A 97 -0.12 -10.25 27.82
CA GLY A 97 -1.32 -9.64 28.39
C GLY A 97 -1.21 -8.13 28.66
N ALA A 98 -0.31 -7.41 27.97
CA ALA A 98 -0.30 -5.95 28.03
C ALA A 98 -1.40 -5.35 27.17
N THR A 99 -2.10 -4.35 27.72
CA THR A 99 -3.17 -3.61 27.03
C THR A 99 -2.78 -2.16 26.80
N ARG A 100 -1.77 -1.66 27.50
CA ARG A 100 -1.26 -0.26 27.40
C ARG A 100 0.28 -0.23 27.49
N PRO A 101 1.00 -0.88 26.55
CA PRO A 101 2.45 -0.88 26.59
C PRO A 101 3.02 0.53 26.36
N LEU A 102 4.17 0.82 27.00
CA LEU A 102 5.02 1.99 26.75
C LEU A 102 6.21 1.56 25.91
N MET A 103 6.37 2.08 24.72
CA MET A 103 7.53 1.85 23.86
C MET A 103 8.61 2.92 24.09
N VAL A 104 9.84 2.47 24.25
CA VAL A 104 11.04 3.30 24.39
C VAL A 104 12.03 2.89 23.32
N LEU A 105 12.38 3.81 22.41
CA LEU A 105 13.34 3.60 21.34
C LEU A 105 14.68 4.26 21.70
N VAL A 106 15.79 3.52 21.63
CA VAL A 106 17.12 4.04 21.91
C VAL A 106 18.17 3.53 20.92
N GLY A 107 19.18 4.36 20.66
CA GLY A 107 20.29 4.00 19.77
C GLY A 107 19.96 4.11 18.26
N ALA A 108 18.88 4.81 17.87
CA ALA A 108 18.43 4.94 16.50
C ALA A 108 18.68 6.34 15.88
N ALA A 109 19.47 7.20 16.52
CA ALA A 109 19.64 8.62 16.12
C ALA A 109 20.24 8.83 14.72
N ALA A 110 20.92 7.85 14.16
CA ALA A 110 21.45 7.90 12.79
C ALA A 110 20.36 7.79 11.71
N TRP A 111 19.14 7.41 12.09
CA TRP A 111 18.02 7.17 11.19
C TRP A 111 16.90 8.19 11.42
N PRO A 112 16.79 9.24 10.59
CA PRO A 112 15.88 10.37 10.84
C PRO A 112 14.40 10.01 11.03
N SER A 113 13.92 8.93 10.37
CA SER A 113 12.52 8.49 10.45
C SER A 113 12.30 7.34 11.45
N SER A 114 13.29 7.03 12.28
CA SER A 114 13.28 5.84 13.15
C SER A 114 12.11 5.76 14.11
N GLU A 115 11.70 6.88 14.73
CA GLU A 115 10.55 6.91 15.64
C GLU A 115 9.25 6.57 14.91
N ALA A 116 9.05 7.15 13.72
CA ALA A 116 7.88 6.87 12.91
C ALA A 116 7.86 5.42 12.43
N VAL A 117 9.01 4.90 11.96
CA VAL A 117 9.15 3.52 11.48
C VAL A 117 8.90 2.53 12.64
N ALA A 118 9.46 2.80 13.83
CA ALA A 118 9.20 1.99 15.02
C ALA A 118 7.71 1.97 15.40
N LEU A 119 7.07 3.15 15.42
CA LEU A 119 5.65 3.27 15.73
C LEU A 119 4.77 2.58 14.70
N LEU A 120 5.03 2.76 13.40
CA LEU A 120 4.27 2.10 12.34
C LEU A 120 4.49 0.59 12.33
N GLY A 121 5.69 0.11 12.67
CA GLY A 121 5.97 -1.31 12.88
C GLY A 121 5.16 -1.87 14.04
N ALA A 122 5.23 -1.22 15.20
CA ALA A 122 4.48 -1.60 16.40
C ALA A 122 2.97 -1.64 16.17
N LEU A 123 2.40 -0.59 15.57
CA LEU A 123 0.97 -0.52 15.28
C LEU A 123 0.53 -1.54 14.21
N GLY A 124 1.40 -1.80 13.23
CA GLY A 124 1.17 -2.83 12.23
C GLY A 124 1.02 -4.23 12.81
N ALA A 125 1.80 -4.56 13.85
CA ALA A 125 1.72 -5.83 14.56
C ALA A 125 0.47 -5.99 15.46
N LEU A 126 -0.26 -4.91 15.68
CA LEU A 126 -1.50 -4.89 16.46
C LEU A 126 -2.76 -4.97 15.57
N TRP A 127 -2.61 -4.91 14.26
CA TRP A 127 -3.75 -5.09 13.34
C TRP A 127 -4.13 -6.56 13.24
N ALA A 128 -5.43 -6.85 13.35
CA ALA A 128 -6.01 -8.14 13.05
C ALA A 128 -6.87 -8.09 11.77
N PRO A 129 -6.92 -9.17 10.96
CA PRO A 129 -7.80 -9.24 9.79
C PRO A 129 -9.26 -8.90 10.11
N LEU A 130 -9.95 -8.24 9.17
CA LEU A 130 -11.35 -7.86 9.33
C LEU A 130 -12.23 -9.07 9.69
N GLU A 131 -12.00 -10.20 9.04
CA GLU A 131 -12.73 -11.45 9.30
C GLU A 131 -12.56 -11.95 10.74
N ALA A 132 -11.37 -11.82 11.31
CA ALA A 132 -11.11 -12.22 12.69
C ALA A 132 -11.82 -11.28 13.68
N ARG A 133 -11.80 -9.96 13.40
CA ARG A 133 -12.50 -8.97 14.22
C ARG A 133 -14.02 -9.17 14.21
N GLU A 134 -14.59 -9.47 13.03
CA GLU A 134 -16.03 -9.75 12.91
C GLU A 134 -16.44 -11.08 13.59
N ALA A 135 -15.58 -12.10 13.52
CA ALA A 135 -15.89 -13.41 14.05
C ALA A 135 -15.71 -13.52 15.58
N LEU A 136 -14.68 -12.86 16.12
CA LEU A 136 -14.25 -13.02 17.51
C LEU A 136 -14.49 -11.76 18.36
N GLY A 137 -14.72 -10.61 17.72
CA GLY A 137 -14.81 -9.29 18.36
C GLY A 137 -13.46 -8.58 18.47
N ASP A 138 -13.49 -7.26 18.32
CA ASP A 138 -12.27 -6.42 18.29
C ASP A 138 -11.45 -6.56 19.60
N ALA A 139 -12.10 -6.57 20.75
CA ALA A 139 -11.44 -6.63 22.05
C ALA A 139 -10.63 -7.92 22.26
N ASP A 140 -11.06 -9.03 21.65
CA ASP A 140 -10.39 -10.33 21.79
C ASP A 140 -9.16 -10.45 20.88
N VAL A 141 -9.22 -9.86 19.69
CA VAL A 141 -8.12 -9.96 18.70
C VAL A 141 -7.20 -8.76 18.66
N GLU A 142 -7.65 -7.58 19.12
CA GLU A 142 -6.89 -6.34 19.25
C GLU A 142 -6.98 -5.78 20.70
N PRO A 143 -6.44 -6.50 21.71
CA PRO A 143 -6.63 -6.14 23.12
C PRO A 143 -5.84 -4.89 23.55
N VAL A 144 -4.90 -4.42 22.74
CA VAL A 144 -4.09 -3.23 23.07
C VAL A 144 -4.91 -1.96 22.83
N GLN A 145 -5.22 -1.25 23.91
CA GLN A 145 -6.07 -0.05 23.92
C GLN A 145 -5.29 1.22 23.56
N ALA A 146 -4.02 1.29 23.98
CA ALA A 146 -3.16 2.44 23.75
C ALA A 146 -1.70 2.02 23.71
N LEU A 147 -0.92 2.67 22.83
CA LEU A 147 0.53 2.58 22.80
C LEU A 147 1.11 3.91 23.27
N GLY A 148 1.82 3.88 24.42
CA GLY A 148 2.65 5.00 24.86
C GLY A 148 4.01 4.96 24.15
N PHE A 149 4.61 6.13 23.94
CA PHE A 149 5.98 6.21 23.41
C PHE A 149 6.69 7.46 23.90
N VAL A 150 8.01 7.39 23.99
CA VAL A 150 8.86 8.48 24.47
C VAL A 150 9.58 9.11 23.28
N VAL A 151 9.34 10.41 23.08
CA VAL A 151 10.01 11.25 22.07
C VAL A 151 10.27 12.63 22.67
N PRO A 152 11.53 13.06 22.81
CA PRO A 152 11.88 14.30 23.52
C PRO A 152 11.29 15.56 22.91
N GLN A 153 11.12 15.60 21.58
CA GLN A 153 10.58 16.74 20.84
C GLN A 153 9.63 16.30 19.74
N GLY A 154 8.61 17.12 19.43
CA GLY A 154 7.70 16.86 18.32
C GLY A 154 6.72 15.70 18.52
N GLY A 155 6.62 15.12 19.71
CA GLY A 155 5.79 13.95 20.00
C GLY A 155 4.32 14.09 19.55
N PRO A 156 3.60 15.19 19.81
CA PRO A 156 2.22 15.36 19.35
C PRO A 156 2.08 15.38 17.82
N SER A 157 3.01 16.01 17.10
CA SER A 157 3.01 16.06 15.63
C SER A 157 3.29 14.68 15.04
N LEU A 158 4.28 13.97 15.58
CA LEU A 158 4.57 12.60 15.21
C LEU A 158 3.38 11.68 15.48
N ALA A 159 2.75 11.78 16.65
CA ALA A 159 1.56 10.99 16.98
C ALA A 159 0.42 11.22 15.99
N ARG A 160 0.14 12.48 15.63
CA ARG A 160 -0.88 12.84 14.65
C ARG A 160 -0.56 12.23 13.28
N TRP A 161 0.68 12.36 12.81
CA TRP A 161 1.10 11.82 11.52
C TRP A 161 1.00 10.29 11.51
N VAL A 162 1.58 9.62 12.50
CA VAL A 162 1.55 8.15 12.62
C VAL A 162 0.12 7.62 12.72
N ALA A 163 -0.74 8.27 13.51
CA ALA A 163 -2.14 7.85 13.63
C ALA A 163 -2.89 7.94 12.31
N ALA A 164 -2.71 9.03 11.56
CA ALA A 164 -3.35 9.21 10.25
C ALA A 164 -2.84 8.20 9.22
N VAL A 165 -1.52 7.97 9.16
CA VAL A 165 -0.93 6.99 8.25
C VAL A 165 -1.35 5.58 8.61
N GLU A 166 -1.38 5.21 9.89
CA GLU A 166 -1.82 3.88 10.31
C GLU A 166 -3.32 3.67 10.09
N GLU A 167 -4.18 4.69 10.28
CA GLU A 167 -5.60 4.60 9.92
C GLU A 167 -5.75 4.29 8.42
N GLY A 168 -4.96 4.95 7.56
CA GLY A 168 -4.90 4.66 6.13
C GLY A 168 -4.40 3.26 5.83
N ARG A 169 -3.34 2.81 6.49
CA ARG A 169 -2.80 1.45 6.33
C ARG A 169 -3.80 0.37 6.79
N ARG A 170 -4.53 0.61 7.86
CA ARG A 170 -5.60 -0.29 8.32
C ARG A 170 -6.70 -0.43 7.28
N LEU A 171 -7.18 0.70 6.73
CA LEU A 171 -8.15 0.68 5.61
C LEU A 171 -7.59 -0.09 4.42
N ALA A 172 -6.33 0.15 4.04
CA ALA A 172 -5.68 -0.54 2.93
C ALA A 172 -5.62 -2.06 3.15
N ARG A 173 -5.28 -2.50 4.37
CA ARG A 173 -5.24 -3.93 4.72
C ARG A 173 -6.63 -4.55 4.79
N ASP A 174 -7.61 -3.85 5.36
CA ASP A 174 -8.99 -4.33 5.43
C ASP A 174 -9.57 -4.51 4.02
N LEU A 175 -9.38 -3.52 3.15
CA LEU A 175 -9.86 -3.57 1.78
C LEU A 175 -9.09 -4.62 0.96
N GLY A 176 -7.76 -4.56 0.96
CA GLY A 176 -6.90 -5.46 0.18
C GLY A 176 -6.91 -6.90 0.69
N GLY A 177 -7.02 -7.09 2.00
CA GLY A 177 -6.84 -8.38 2.68
C GLY A 177 -8.08 -9.25 2.81
N SER A 178 -9.28 -8.68 2.82
CA SER A 178 -10.51 -9.43 3.05
C SER A 178 -10.85 -10.41 1.93
N ASP A 179 -11.59 -11.44 2.26
CA ASP A 179 -12.03 -12.47 1.32
C ASP A 179 -12.91 -11.89 0.18
N PRO A 180 -13.03 -12.61 -0.96
CA PRO A 180 -13.63 -12.05 -2.16
C PRO A 180 -15.16 -11.89 -2.11
N GLU A 181 -15.86 -12.56 -1.22
CA GLU A 181 -17.30 -12.39 -1.05
C GLU A 181 -17.61 -11.26 -0.07
N ARG A 182 -16.87 -11.17 1.07
CA ARG A 182 -17.01 -10.05 2.02
C ARG A 182 -16.58 -8.73 1.39
N MET A 183 -15.52 -8.71 0.57
CA MET A 183 -15.03 -7.52 -0.11
C MET A 183 -15.27 -7.57 -1.63
N ALA A 184 -16.47 -8.00 -2.01
CA ALA A 184 -16.95 -7.92 -3.39
C ALA A 184 -17.07 -6.44 -3.84
N PRO A 185 -17.15 -6.13 -5.15
CA PRO A 185 -17.04 -4.75 -5.64
C PRO A 185 -18.04 -3.77 -5.01
N PRO A 186 -19.35 -4.09 -4.80
CA PRO A 186 -20.27 -3.19 -4.09
C PRO A 186 -19.83 -2.92 -2.64
N ARG A 187 -19.41 -3.95 -1.90
CA ARG A 187 -18.97 -3.78 -0.51
C ARG A 187 -17.68 -2.95 -0.41
N MET A 188 -16.79 -3.08 -1.39
CA MET A 188 -15.60 -2.23 -1.51
C MET A 188 -16.00 -0.75 -1.63
N ALA A 189 -17.03 -0.46 -2.44
CA ALA A 189 -17.57 0.89 -2.59
C ALA A 189 -18.19 1.40 -1.27
N ASP A 190 -19.00 0.57 -0.60
CA ASP A 190 -19.62 0.91 0.68
C ASP A 190 -18.56 1.22 1.74
N LEU A 191 -17.51 0.40 1.86
CA LEU A 191 -16.41 0.62 2.80
C LEU A 191 -15.69 1.94 2.53
N CYS A 192 -15.48 2.30 1.27
CA CYS A 192 -14.92 3.61 0.91
C CYS A 192 -15.83 4.76 1.37
N VAL A 193 -17.14 4.67 1.16
CA VAL A 193 -18.10 5.68 1.65
C VAL A 193 -18.05 5.78 3.17
N GLU A 194 -18.11 4.66 3.87
CA GLU A 194 -18.11 4.56 5.34
C GLU A 194 -16.85 5.16 5.98
N ARG A 195 -15.69 4.96 5.38
CA ARG A 195 -14.41 5.33 5.98
C ARG A 195 -13.85 6.67 5.49
N LEU A 196 -14.08 7.01 4.22
CA LEU A 196 -13.54 8.22 3.61
C LEU A 196 -14.48 9.41 3.71
N GLY A 197 -15.80 9.21 3.60
CA GLY A 197 -16.79 10.27 3.73
C GLY A 197 -16.67 11.08 5.02
N PRO A 198 -16.61 10.45 6.22
CA PRO A 198 -16.42 11.14 7.49
C PRO A 198 -15.08 11.88 7.63
N ALA A 199 -14.10 11.59 6.78
CA ALA A 199 -12.82 12.29 6.70
C ALA A 199 -12.85 13.51 5.77
N GLY A 200 -14.01 13.82 5.17
CA GLY A 200 -14.17 14.95 4.26
C GLY A 200 -13.73 14.64 2.81
N VAL A 201 -13.58 13.36 2.45
CA VAL A 201 -13.32 12.95 1.07
C VAL A 201 -14.64 12.87 0.32
N GLY A 202 -14.73 13.49 -0.86
CA GLY A 202 -15.83 13.27 -1.79
C GLY A 202 -15.74 11.86 -2.37
N VAL A 203 -16.82 11.07 -2.23
CA VAL A 203 -16.90 9.70 -2.76
C VAL A 203 -18.09 9.60 -3.70
N GLU A 204 -17.81 9.32 -4.96
CA GLU A 204 -18.82 9.09 -6.01
C GLU A 204 -18.72 7.65 -6.51
N ILE A 205 -19.84 6.95 -6.61
CA ILE A 205 -19.89 5.57 -7.06
C ILE A 205 -20.56 5.48 -8.44
N VAL A 206 -19.82 5.02 -9.44
CA VAL A 206 -20.36 4.68 -10.75
C VAL A 206 -20.74 3.20 -10.75
N SER A 207 -22.03 2.91 -10.85
CA SER A 207 -22.59 1.55 -10.76
C SER A 207 -23.53 1.18 -11.90
N ASP A 208 -23.99 2.16 -12.69
CA ASP A 208 -24.88 1.90 -13.84
C ASP A 208 -24.09 1.14 -14.93
N PRO A 209 -24.56 -0.06 -15.34
CA PRO A 209 -23.88 -0.86 -16.35
C PRO A 209 -23.75 -0.16 -17.71
N ALA A 210 -24.72 0.68 -18.08
CA ALA A 210 -24.66 1.42 -19.33
C ALA A 210 -23.56 2.50 -19.29
N VAL A 211 -23.45 3.20 -18.15
CA VAL A 211 -22.37 4.17 -17.93
C VAL A 211 -21.02 3.47 -17.88
N LEU A 212 -20.91 2.35 -17.16
CA LEU A 212 -19.66 1.57 -17.11
C LEU A 212 -19.24 1.09 -18.50
N THR A 213 -20.18 0.64 -19.34
CA THR A 213 -19.87 0.19 -20.69
C THR A 213 -19.43 1.35 -21.61
N ALA A 214 -20.01 2.53 -21.44
CA ALA A 214 -19.68 3.69 -22.25
C ALA A 214 -18.38 4.37 -21.85
N GLU A 215 -18.17 4.55 -20.52
CA GLU A 215 -17.08 5.35 -19.96
C GLU A 215 -15.87 4.50 -19.51
N TYR A 216 -16.08 3.20 -19.23
CA TYR A 216 -15.05 2.26 -18.78
C TYR A 216 -15.13 0.92 -19.54
N PRO A 217 -15.07 0.93 -20.88
CA PRO A 217 -15.37 -0.26 -21.68
C PRO A 217 -14.42 -1.44 -21.44
N LEU A 218 -13.14 -1.21 -21.19
CA LEU A 218 -12.19 -2.27 -20.86
C LEU A 218 -12.45 -2.87 -19.46
N LEU A 219 -12.77 -2.02 -18.47
CA LEU A 219 -13.17 -2.47 -17.13
C LEU A 219 -14.49 -3.25 -17.20
N ALA A 220 -15.47 -2.74 -17.95
CA ALA A 220 -16.77 -3.40 -18.13
C ALA A 220 -16.60 -4.78 -18.79
N ALA A 221 -15.69 -4.92 -19.76
CA ALA A 221 -15.38 -6.21 -20.37
C ALA A 221 -14.81 -7.22 -19.36
N VAL A 222 -13.87 -6.80 -18.48
CA VAL A 222 -13.34 -7.65 -17.42
C VAL A 222 -14.45 -8.12 -16.46
N GLY A 223 -15.38 -7.21 -16.08
CA GLY A 223 -16.49 -7.53 -15.17
C GLY A 223 -17.65 -8.26 -15.79
N ARG A 224 -17.68 -8.43 -17.10
CA ARG A 224 -18.85 -8.88 -17.88
C ARG A 224 -19.39 -10.24 -17.42
N ALA A 225 -18.50 -11.21 -17.18
CA ALA A 225 -18.90 -12.54 -16.71
C ALA A 225 -19.55 -12.54 -15.32
N ALA A 226 -19.25 -11.55 -14.49
CA ALA A 226 -19.77 -11.43 -13.12
C ALA A 226 -21.03 -10.54 -13.03
N GLN A 227 -21.39 -9.82 -14.11
CA GLN A 227 -22.43 -8.79 -14.10
C GLN A 227 -23.83 -9.34 -13.76
N GLY A 228 -24.11 -10.61 -14.08
CA GLY A 228 -25.38 -11.29 -13.74
C GLY A 228 -25.56 -11.57 -12.26
N VAL A 229 -24.52 -11.41 -11.42
CA VAL A 229 -24.58 -11.65 -9.98
C VAL A 229 -24.54 -10.29 -9.25
N PRO A 230 -25.64 -9.81 -8.66
CA PRO A 230 -25.73 -8.45 -8.11
C PRO A 230 -24.58 -8.05 -7.18
N ARG A 231 -24.15 -8.96 -6.30
CA ARG A 231 -23.06 -8.71 -5.35
C ARG A 231 -21.66 -8.70 -5.99
N HIS A 232 -21.52 -9.09 -7.27
CA HIS A 232 -20.27 -9.08 -8.02
C HIS A 232 -20.21 -8.00 -9.11
N GLN A 233 -21.28 -7.22 -9.25
CA GLN A 233 -21.34 -6.16 -10.26
C GLN A 233 -20.23 -5.12 -10.06
N ALA A 234 -19.60 -4.74 -11.15
CA ALA A 234 -18.51 -3.77 -11.13
C ALA A 234 -18.91 -2.41 -10.56
N ARG A 235 -17.95 -1.74 -9.98
CA ARG A 235 -18.04 -0.34 -9.49
C ARG A 235 -16.79 0.41 -9.88
N VAL A 236 -16.95 1.69 -10.25
CA VAL A 236 -15.84 2.63 -10.20
C VAL A 236 -16.08 3.57 -9.04
N ILE A 237 -15.08 3.67 -8.17
CA ILE A 237 -15.12 4.51 -6.97
C ILE A 237 -14.24 5.72 -7.26
N ARG A 238 -14.86 6.90 -7.39
CA ARG A 238 -14.18 8.17 -7.60
C ARG A 238 -14.00 8.86 -6.27
N LEU A 239 -12.77 9.25 -5.97
CA LEU A 239 -12.41 9.93 -4.74
C LEU A 239 -11.86 11.31 -5.06
N SER A 240 -12.27 12.31 -4.30
CA SER A 240 -11.76 13.67 -4.41
C SER A 240 -11.51 14.27 -3.04
N TRP A 241 -10.34 14.83 -2.85
CA TRP A 241 -10.02 15.57 -1.63
C TRP A 241 -9.26 16.85 -1.99
N ARG A 242 -9.64 17.95 -1.33
CA ARG A 242 -9.00 19.25 -1.52
C ARG A 242 -8.71 19.89 -0.15
N PRO A 243 -7.51 20.47 0.01
CA PRO A 243 -7.19 21.23 1.23
C PRO A 243 -7.98 22.53 1.29
N GLU A 244 -8.01 23.12 2.47
CA GLU A 244 -8.35 24.54 2.59
C GLU A 244 -7.25 25.40 1.95
N GLY A 245 -7.64 26.46 1.24
CA GLY A 245 -6.72 27.40 0.60
C GLY A 245 -6.26 27.00 -0.81
N GLN A 246 -5.13 27.56 -1.22
CA GLN A 246 -4.63 27.42 -2.59
C GLN A 246 -4.01 26.05 -2.83
N VAL A 247 -4.42 25.38 -3.90
CA VAL A 247 -3.80 24.14 -4.39
C VAL A 247 -2.50 24.49 -5.11
N THR A 248 -1.40 23.84 -4.73
CA THR A 248 -0.09 23.98 -5.36
C THR A 248 0.28 22.78 -6.25
N HIS A 249 -0.28 21.61 -5.96
CA HIS A 249 -0.10 20.40 -6.79
C HIS A 249 -1.25 19.41 -6.59
N THR A 250 -1.45 18.56 -7.58
CA THR A 250 -2.52 17.56 -7.59
C THR A 250 -1.93 16.18 -7.86
N LEU A 251 -2.25 15.23 -7.01
CA LEU A 251 -1.94 13.82 -7.23
C LEU A 251 -3.19 13.11 -7.76
N LEU A 252 -3.02 12.31 -8.81
CA LEU A 252 -4.11 11.57 -9.44
C LEU A 252 -3.78 10.08 -9.41
N PHE A 253 -4.64 9.26 -8.81
CA PHE A 253 -4.37 7.84 -8.59
C PHE A 253 -5.38 6.93 -9.27
N ALA A 254 -4.90 5.93 -10.01
CA ALA A 254 -5.68 4.79 -10.48
C ALA A 254 -5.35 3.55 -9.63
N GLY A 255 -6.34 2.96 -8.97
CA GLY A 255 -6.20 1.78 -8.11
C GLY A 255 -6.80 0.52 -8.73
N LYS A 256 -6.00 -0.57 -8.86
CA LYS A 256 -6.51 -1.88 -9.24
C LYS A 256 -7.28 -2.51 -8.07
N GLY A 257 -8.56 -2.82 -8.29
CA GLY A 257 -9.47 -3.36 -7.29
C GLY A 257 -10.14 -4.67 -7.73
N LEU A 258 -9.37 -5.65 -8.20
CA LEU A 258 -9.91 -6.98 -8.53
C LEU A 258 -10.31 -7.70 -7.24
N SER A 259 -11.63 -7.79 -6.99
CA SER A 259 -12.12 -8.51 -5.80
C SER A 259 -11.70 -9.98 -5.80
N TYR A 260 -11.62 -10.58 -6.97
CA TYR A 260 -11.02 -11.89 -7.23
C TYR A 260 -10.63 -12.01 -8.71
N ASP A 261 -9.48 -12.61 -8.97
CA ASP A 261 -9.00 -12.87 -10.32
C ASP A 261 -8.87 -14.38 -10.59
N THR A 262 -9.76 -14.92 -11.43
CA THR A 262 -9.70 -16.31 -11.86
C THR A 262 -8.77 -16.53 -13.06
N GLY A 263 -8.29 -15.43 -13.68
CA GLY A 263 -7.66 -15.45 -15.01
C GLY A 263 -8.67 -15.32 -16.15
N GLY A 264 -9.96 -15.39 -15.89
CA GLY A 264 -10.99 -15.42 -16.92
C GLY A 264 -10.93 -16.72 -17.73
N LEU A 265 -11.02 -16.65 -19.05
CA LEU A 265 -10.93 -17.83 -19.93
C LEU A 265 -9.51 -18.40 -20.03
N ASP A 266 -8.47 -17.58 -19.80
CA ASP A 266 -7.08 -18.04 -19.56
C ASP A 266 -6.93 -18.40 -18.07
N LEU A 267 -7.71 -19.39 -17.65
CA LEU A 267 -7.90 -19.80 -16.26
C LEU A 267 -6.58 -20.06 -15.53
N LYS A 268 -6.41 -19.47 -14.35
CA LYS A 268 -5.29 -19.78 -13.47
C LYS A 268 -5.36 -21.21 -12.97
N VAL A 269 -4.37 -22.01 -13.35
CA VAL A 269 -4.25 -23.45 -13.00
C VAL A 269 -3.01 -23.69 -12.14
N GLY A 270 -2.82 -24.92 -11.63
CA GLY A 270 -1.63 -25.31 -10.89
C GLY A 270 -1.47 -24.60 -9.52
N GLY A 271 -2.58 -24.20 -8.88
CA GLY A 271 -2.56 -23.55 -7.58
C GLY A 271 -2.40 -22.02 -7.62
N HIS A 272 -2.26 -21.42 -8.79
CA HIS A 272 -2.04 -19.96 -8.92
C HIS A 272 -3.29 -19.10 -8.67
N MET A 273 -4.45 -19.69 -8.50
CA MET A 273 -5.69 -18.95 -8.21
C MET A 273 -5.83 -18.63 -6.71
N ALA A 274 -5.33 -19.48 -5.83
CA ALA A 274 -5.36 -19.24 -4.39
C ALA A 274 -4.61 -17.95 -4.04
N GLY A 275 -5.19 -17.12 -3.20
CA GLY A 275 -4.64 -15.81 -2.84
C GLY A 275 -5.04 -14.66 -3.77
N MET A 276 -5.74 -14.92 -4.87
CA MET A 276 -6.19 -13.87 -5.80
C MET A 276 -7.24 -12.93 -5.22
N SER A 277 -7.75 -13.18 -4.02
CA SER A 277 -8.47 -12.17 -3.22
C SER A 277 -7.61 -10.95 -2.86
N ARG A 278 -6.26 -11.06 -2.89
CA ARG A 278 -5.32 -9.96 -2.64
C ARG A 278 -5.14 -9.04 -3.86
N ASP A 279 -5.71 -9.37 -4.99
CA ASP A 279 -5.55 -8.62 -6.26
C ASP A 279 -6.28 -7.28 -6.28
N LYS A 280 -6.71 -6.82 -5.10
CA LYS A 280 -7.28 -5.50 -4.81
C LYS A 280 -6.43 -4.66 -3.84
N CYS A 281 -5.20 -5.09 -3.52
CA CYS A 281 -4.31 -4.31 -2.67
C CYS A 281 -3.96 -2.94 -3.26
N GLY A 282 -3.95 -2.80 -4.59
CA GLY A 282 -3.79 -1.49 -5.25
C GLY A 282 -4.90 -0.50 -4.91
N ALA A 283 -6.14 -0.95 -4.93
CA ALA A 283 -7.30 -0.18 -4.47
C ALA A 283 -7.17 0.20 -2.99
N GLY A 284 -6.76 -0.76 -2.16
CA GLY A 284 -6.51 -0.53 -0.74
C GLY A 284 -5.47 0.55 -0.49
N ALA A 285 -4.33 0.48 -1.20
CA ALA A 285 -3.26 1.47 -1.08
C ALA A 285 -3.73 2.89 -1.46
N VAL A 286 -4.49 3.02 -2.56
CA VAL A 286 -5.06 4.31 -2.98
C VAL A 286 -6.02 4.86 -1.92
N ALA A 287 -7.01 4.06 -1.49
CA ALA A 287 -7.98 4.47 -0.46
C ALA A 287 -7.29 4.84 0.85
N GLY A 288 -6.30 4.04 1.28
CA GLY A 288 -5.54 4.29 2.50
C GLY A 288 -4.71 5.58 2.44
N PHE A 289 -4.04 5.85 1.33
CA PHE A 289 -3.29 7.10 1.16
C PHE A 289 -4.22 8.33 1.16
N VAL A 290 -5.36 8.27 0.46
CA VAL A 290 -6.35 9.35 0.44
C VAL A 290 -6.88 9.62 1.84
N LEU A 291 -7.18 8.57 2.63
CA LEU A 291 -7.62 8.72 4.02
C LEU A 291 -6.57 9.41 4.89
N ALA A 292 -5.31 8.96 4.82
CA ALA A 292 -4.21 9.56 5.57
C ALA A 292 -4.02 11.04 5.22
N ALA A 293 -4.09 11.40 3.93
CA ALA A 293 -3.99 12.78 3.46
C ALA A 293 -5.13 13.65 4.00
N ALA A 294 -6.36 13.15 3.96
CA ALA A 294 -7.54 13.86 4.46
C ALA A 294 -7.46 14.10 5.98
N ARG A 295 -7.01 13.10 6.76
CA ARG A 295 -6.82 13.22 8.22
C ARG A 295 -5.74 14.23 8.60
N LEU A 296 -4.70 14.36 7.79
CA LEU A 296 -3.61 15.30 8.02
C LEU A 296 -3.95 16.72 7.56
N GLY A 297 -4.80 16.87 6.56
CA GLY A 297 -5.19 18.16 6.03
C GLY A 297 -4.01 18.92 5.41
N VAL A 298 -3.17 18.25 4.62
CA VAL A 298 -1.90 18.81 4.09
C VAL A 298 -2.17 20.00 3.19
N PRO A 299 -1.65 21.21 3.51
CA PRO A 299 -1.88 22.39 2.71
C PRO A 299 -1.32 22.25 1.29
N GLY A 300 -2.03 22.81 0.31
CA GLY A 300 -1.58 22.87 -1.07
C GLY A 300 -1.71 21.56 -1.88
N LEU A 301 -1.99 20.42 -1.24
CA LEU A 301 -2.13 19.13 -1.89
C LEU A 301 -3.59 18.83 -2.23
N ALA A 302 -3.93 18.67 -3.50
CA ALA A 302 -5.21 18.09 -3.91
C ALA A 302 -5.03 16.65 -4.39
N ILE A 303 -6.05 15.81 -4.19
CA ILE A 303 -6.03 14.41 -4.63
C ILE A 303 -7.32 14.10 -5.39
N GLU A 304 -7.17 13.46 -6.55
CA GLU A 304 -8.22 12.85 -7.33
C GLU A 304 -7.86 11.37 -7.51
N ALA A 305 -8.81 10.47 -7.32
CA ALA A 305 -8.51 9.06 -7.53
C ALA A 305 -9.70 8.31 -8.14
N GLU A 306 -9.40 7.26 -8.88
CA GLU A 306 -10.38 6.29 -9.34
C GLU A 306 -9.93 4.87 -9.00
N ILE A 307 -10.82 4.10 -8.40
CA ILE A 307 -10.62 2.69 -8.08
C ILE A 307 -11.55 1.85 -8.94
N GLY A 308 -11.00 0.94 -9.72
CA GLY A 308 -11.77 -0.02 -10.51
C GLY A 308 -12.06 -1.29 -9.71
N ALA A 309 -13.20 -1.34 -9.05
CA ALA A 309 -13.66 -2.50 -8.30
C ALA A 309 -14.42 -3.46 -9.21
N VAL A 310 -13.82 -4.60 -9.55
CA VAL A 310 -14.34 -5.54 -10.53
C VAL A 310 -13.93 -6.98 -10.18
N ARG A 311 -14.60 -7.98 -10.72
CA ARG A 311 -14.24 -9.40 -10.59
C ARG A 311 -13.98 -9.99 -11.98
N ASN A 312 -12.82 -10.59 -12.16
CA ASN A 312 -12.51 -11.38 -13.34
C ASN A 312 -13.01 -12.82 -13.12
N SER A 313 -14.12 -13.17 -13.76
CA SER A 313 -14.81 -14.45 -13.57
C SER A 313 -14.93 -15.24 -14.86
N ILE A 314 -15.20 -16.53 -14.71
CA ILE A 314 -15.58 -17.42 -15.81
C ILE A 314 -17.09 -17.34 -16.00
N GLY A 315 -17.54 -17.30 -17.22
CA GLY A 315 -18.97 -17.31 -17.55
C GLY A 315 -19.20 -17.27 -19.06
N ALA A 316 -20.45 -17.46 -19.44
CA ALA A 316 -20.85 -17.45 -20.87
C ALA A 316 -20.59 -16.10 -21.55
N ASP A 317 -20.60 -15.01 -20.78
CA ASP A 317 -20.35 -13.64 -21.24
C ASP A 317 -18.92 -13.15 -20.88
N ALA A 318 -17.99 -14.05 -20.55
CA ALA A 318 -16.60 -13.68 -20.29
C ALA A 318 -15.95 -13.11 -21.55
N PHE A 319 -15.10 -12.08 -21.38
CA PHE A 319 -14.30 -11.59 -22.51
C PHE A 319 -13.23 -12.63 -22.87
N ALA A 320 -12.83 -12.65 -24.14
CA ALA A 320 -11.95 -13.68 -24.67
C ALA A 320 -10.70 -13.09 -25.32
N THR A 321 -9.64 -13.92 -25.42
CA THR A 321 -8.52 -13.64 -26.32
C THR A 321 -9.01 -13.43 -27.75
N ASP A 322 -8.30 -12.58 -28.49
CA ASP A 322 -8.61 -12.11 -29.84
C ASP A 322 -9.75 -11.08 -29.95
N GLU A 323 -10.56 -10.86 -28.93
CA GLU A 323 -11.47 -9.72 -28.93
C GLU A 323 -10.71 -8.40 -29.16
N ILE A 324 -11.33 -7.46 -29.84
CA ILE A 324 -10.85 -6.09 -30.00
C ILE A 324 -11.82 -5.16 -29.32
N ILE A 325 -11.41 -4.55 -28.22
CA ILE A 325 -12.23 -3.68 -27.38
C ILE A 325 -11.67 -2.26 -27.51
N ARG A 326 -12.53 -1.27 -27.68
CA ARG A 326 -12.10 0.13 -27.74
C ARG A 326 -12.04 0.69 -26.31
N SER A 327 -10.86 1.17 -25.89
CA SER A 327 -10.69 1.84 -24.58
C SER A 327 -11.44 3.18 -24.54
N HIS A 328 -11.63 3.76 -23.35
CA HIS A 328 -12.16 5.11 -23.17
C HIS A 328 -11.36 6.16 -23.96
N ALA A 329 -10.05 6.01 -24.09
CA ALA A 329 -9.21 6.87 -24.95
C ALA A 329 -9.44 6.67 -26.45
N GLY A 330 -10.30 5.75 -26.88
CA GLY A 330 -10.60 5.45 -28.28
C GLY A 330 -9.63 4.46 -28.94
N VAL A 331 -8.65 3.92 -28.20
CA VAL A 331 -7.65 2.97 -28.69
C VAL A 331 -8.26 1.57 -28.86
N ARG A 332 -8.01 0.92 -29.99
CA ARG A 332 -8.49 -0.46 -30.28
C ARG A 332 -7.50 -1.46 -29.66
N VAL A 333 -7.91 -2.07 -28.56
CA VAL A 333 -7.11 -2.99 -27.76
C VAL A 333 -7.43 -4.43 -28.17
N ARG A 334 -6.45 -5.16 -28.70
CA ARG A 334 -6.56 -6.62 -28.89
C ARG A 334 -6.24 -7.31 -27.59
N ILE A 335 -7.12 -8.19 -27.17
CA ILE A 335 -6.92 -9.03 -25.98
C ILE A 335 -5.97 -10.19 -26.35
N GLY A 336 -4.83 -10.25 -25.70
CA GLY A 336 -3.85 -11.33 -25.91
C GLY A 336 -3.91 -12.40 -24.82
N ASN A 337 -4.44 -12.03 -23.64
CA ASN A 337 -4.58 -12.94 -22.49
C ASN A 337 -5.59 -12.35 -21.52
N THR A 338 -6.60 -13.11 -21.11
CA THR A 338 -7.64 -12.65 -20.17
C THR A 338 -7.15 -12.60 -18.71
N ASP A 339 -6.02 -13.23 -18.39
CA ASP A 339 -5.33 -13.11 -17.09
C ASP A 339 -4.44 -11.84 -17.01
N ALA A 340 -4.48 -11.00 -18.04
CA ALA A 340 -3.88 -9.67 -18.05
C ALA A 340 -4.95 -8.56 -17.91
N GLU A 341 -5.96 -8.78 -17.09
CA GLU A 341 -7.16 -7.97 -16.87
C GLU A 341 -6.89 -6.66 -16.14
N GLY A 342 -5.96 -6.67 -15.17
CA GLY A 342 -5.70 -5.51 -14.31
C GLY A 342 -5.26 -4.28 -15.10
N ARG A 343 -4.46 -4.45 -16.15
CA ARG A 343 -4.06 -3.34 -17.03
C ARG A 343 -5.20 -2.82 -17.89
N LEU A 344 -6.19 -3.64 -18.20
CA LEU A 344 -7.40 -3.22 -18.91
C LEU A 344 -8.22 -2.28 -18.03
N VAL A 345 -8.45 -2.68 -16.78
CA VAL A 345 -9.11 -1.86 -15.76
C VAL A 345 -8.41 -0.52 -15.59
N LEU A 346 -7.09 -0.54 -15.38
CA LEU A 346 -6.29 0.68 -15.17
C LEU A 346 -6.27 1.61 -16.38
N ALA A 347 -6.34 1.10 -17.60
CA ALA A 347 -6.26 1.92 -18.81
C ALA A 347 -7.42 2.92 -18.93
N ASP A 348 -8.65 2.52 -18.62
CA ASP A 348 -9.80 3.42 -18.63
C ASP A 348 -9.73 4.43 -17.47
N LEU A 349 -9.40 3.99 -16.26
CA LEU A 349 -9.20 4.89 -15.11
C LEU A 349 -8.14 5.96 -15.40
N LEU A 350 -7.01 5.56 -15.96
CA LEU A 350 -5.94 6.47 -16.35
C LEU A 350 -6.37 7.44 -17.46
N SER A 351 -7.22 7.01 -18.37
CA SER A 351 -7.78 7.89 -19.40
C SER A 351 -8.64 9.00 -18.80
N HIS A 352 -9.50 8.69 -17.83
CA HIS A 352 -10.29 9.68 -17.09
C HIS A 352 -9.38 10.62 -16.29
N LEU A 353 -8.40 10.08 -15.56
CA LEU A 353 -7.46 10.89 -14.79
C LEU A 353 -6.58 11.78 -15.67
N ARG A 354 -6.19 11.33 -16.88
CA ARG A 354 -5.51 12.14 -17.89
C ARG A 354 -6.34 13.37 -18.27
N GLU A 355 -7.65 13.20 -18.44
CA GLU A 355 -8.55 14.31 -18.78
C GLU A 355 -8.66 15.31 -17.63
N ARG A 356 -8.80 14.83 -16.40
CA ARG A 356 -8.82 15.67 -15.19
C ARG A 356 -7.50 16.39 -14.97
N ALA A 357 -6.37 15.74 -15.27
CA ALA A 357 -5.05 16.32 -15.14
C ALA A 357 -4.85 17.60 -15.96
N LYS A 358 -5.54 17.75 -17.10
CA LYS A 358 -5.47 18.95 -17.96
C LYS A 358 -5.93 20.22 -17.25
N GLY A 359 -6.84 20.12 -16.27
CA GLY A 359 -7.33 21.23 -15.46
C GLY A 359 -6.70 21.33 -14.08
N SER A 360 -5.74 20.48 -13.75
CA SER A 360 -5.15 20.37 -12.42
C SER A 360 -3.84 21.15 -12.30
N VAL A 361 -3.52 21.61 -11.09
CA VAL A 361 -2.30 22.35 -10.78
C VAL A 361 -1.15 21.35 -10.60
N HIS A 362 -0.09 21.47 -11.40
CA HIS A 362 1.09 20.59 -11.35
C HIS A 362 0.75 19.10 -11.17
N PRO A 363 -0.04 18.51 -12.08
CA PRO A 363 -0.56 17.15 -11.92
C PRO A 363 0.55 16.10 -11.94
N ARG A 364 0.39 15.05 -11.12
CA ARG A 364 1.18 13.82 -11.15
C ARG A 364 0.23 12.63 -11.11
N ILE A 365 0.29 11.78 -12.13
CA ILE A 365 -0.58 10.64 -12.29
C ILE A 365 0.15 9.38 -11.82
N PHE A 366 -0.55 8.53 -11.07
CA PHE A 366 -0.05 7.26 -10.57
C PHE A 366 -1.04 6.14 -10.87
N SER A 367 -0.53 4.94 -11.11
CA SER A 367 -1.32 3.71 -10.98
C SER A 367 -0.69 2.79 -9.95
N ILE A 368 -1.50 2.17 -9.08
CA ILE A 368 -1.05 1.23 -8.06
C ILE A 368 -1.79 -0.08 -8.26
N ALA A 369 -1.04 -1.16 -8.44
CA ALA A 369 -1.62 -2.47 -8.74
C ALA A 369 -0.71 -3.64 -8.32
N THR A 370 -1.30 -4.72 -7.86
CA THR A 370 -0.73 -6.06 -7.86
C THR A 370 -0.80 -6.58 -9.30
N LEU A 371 0.16 -6.14 -10.16
CA LEU A 371 -0.07 -6.28 -11.60
C LEU A 371 0.60 -7.50 -12.22
N THR A 372 1.85 -7.77 -11.85
CA THR A 372 2.62 -8.78 -12.59
C THR A 372 3.36 -9.75 -11.68
N GLY A 373 3.22 -11.05 -11.95
CA GLY A 373 4.05 -12.07 -11.30
C GLY A 373 5.55 -11.89 -11.59
N HIS A 374 5.90 -11.20 -12.69
CA HIS A 374 7.28 -10.86 -13.00
C HIS A 374 7.88 -9.88 -12.00
N ALA A 375 7.13 -8.90 -11.50
CA ALA A 375 7.61 -7.96 -10.49
C ALA A 375 8.09 -8.70 -9.23
N ALA A 376 7.27 -9.59 -8.68
CA ALA A 376 7.65 -10.40 -7.53
C ALA A 376 8.88 -11.29 -7.80
N ARG A 377 9.02 -11.85 -9.00
CA ARG A 377 10.19 -12.66 -9.37
C ARG A 377 11.45 -11.84 -9.60
N ALA A 378 11.31 -10.61 -10.13
CA ALA A 378 12.46 -9.79 -10.48
C ALA A 378 13.11 -9.12 -9.27
N VAL A 379 12.31 -8.69 -8.29
CA VAL A 379 12.78 -7.87 -7.17
C VAL A 379 12.37 -8.41 -5.78
N GLY A 380 11.68 -9.56 -5.72
CA GLY A 380 11.23 -10.12 -4.45
C GLY A 380 10.14 -9.27 -3.79
N PRO A 381 10.23 -8.98 -2.48
CA PRO A 381 9.18 -8.33 -1.70
C PRO A 381 9.16 -6.80 -1.84
N TYR A 382 9.81 -6.26 -2.87
CA TYR A 382 9.90 -4.82 -3.06
C TYR A 382 8.86 -4.29 -4.04
N THR A 383 8.48 -3.04 -3.83
CA THR A 383 7.62 -2.27 -4.75
C THR A 383 8.42 -1.83 -5.97
N ILE A 384 7.86 -1.94 -7.16
CA ILE A 384 8.51 -1.41 -8.38
C ILE A 384 7.85 -0.09 -8.77
N ALA A 385 8.67 0.91 -9.09
CA ALA A 385 8.22 2.15 -9.72
C ALA A 385 8.79 2.29 -11.13
N LEU A 386 7.91 2.69 -12.08
CA LEU A 386 8.26 2.95 -13.46
C LEU A 386 7.73 4.33 -13.86
N ASP A 387 8.59 5.19 -14.37
CA ASP A 387 8.24 6.52 -14.87
C ASP A 387 8.04 6.53 -16.39
N ASN A 388 7.05 7.30 -16.86
CA ASN A 388 7.07 7.76 -18.25
C ASN A 388 8.10 8.90 -18.43
N GLY A 389 8.28 9.38 -19.66
CA GLY A 389 9.28 10.38 -19.93
C GLY A 389 9.16 11.68 -19.10
N PRO A 390 7.98 12.30 -18.97
CA PRO A 390 7.80 13.48 -18.11
C PRO A 390 8.03 13.20 -16.62
N ALA A 391 7.63 12.04 -16.09
CA ALA A 391 7.87 11.67 -14.69
C ALA A 391 9.37 11.42 -14.42
N GLU A 392 10.08 10.77 -15.36
CA GLU A 392 11.53 10.58 -15.29
C GLU A 392 12.30 11.92 -15.22
N GLN A 393 11.85 12.93 -15.97
CA GLN A 393 12.44 14.28 -15.90
C GLN A 393 12.27 14.94 -14.52
N LEU A 394 11.19 14.61 -13.82
CA LEU A 394 10.94 15.05 -12.45
C LEU A 394 11.58 14.15 -11.39
N GLY A 395 12.14 12.99 -11.79
CA GLY A 395 12.76 12.03 -10.89
C GLY A 395 11.79 11.35 -9.92
N ILE A 396 10.52 11.15 -10.30
CA ILE A 396 9.47 10.72 -9.36
C ILE A 396 9.77 9.34 -8.80
N ALA A 397 10.09 8.35 -9.63
CA ALA A 397 10.41 6.99 -9.18
C ALA A 397 11.68 6.96 -8.32
N ALA A 398 12.73 7.71 -8.70
CA ALA A 398 13.97 7.79 -7.91
C ALA A 398 13.75 8.47 -6.55
N ASP A 399 12.88 9.47 -6.48
CA ASP A 399 12.52 10.11 -5.21
C ASP A 399 11.72 9.16 -4.30
N LEU A 400 10.82 8.36 -4.89
CA LEU A 400 10.09 7.30 -4.14
C LEU A 400 11.02 6.21 -3.62
N GLU A 401 12.03 5.79 -4.38
CA GLU A 401 13.04 4.82 -3.95
C GLU A 401 13.79 5.36 -2.73
N ARG A 402 14.36 6.56 -2.84
CA ARG A 402 15.07 7.22 -1.73
C ARG A 402 14.20 7.42 -0.48
N ILE A 403 12.95 7.83 -0.65
CA ILE A 403 12.00 8.03 0.46
C ILE A 403 11.60 6.67 1.04
N GLY A 404 11.36 5.67 0.19
CA GLY A 404 11.03 4.31 0.63
C GLY A 404 12.09 3.71 1.55
N ASP A 405 13.38 3.90 1.21
CA ASP A 405 14.50 3.47 2.05
C ASP A 405 14.51 4.20 3.41
N GLN A 406 14.19 5.49 3.42
CA GLN A 406 14.15 6.27 4.68
C GLN A 406 13.00 5.86 5.59
N TRP A 407 11.88 5.40 5.02
CA TRP A 407 10.64 5.12 5.76
C TRP A 407 10.32 3.63 5.91
N GLY A 408 11.21 2.74 5.47
CA GLY A 408 11.03 1.29 5.57
C GLY A 408 9.94 0.71 4.67
N ASP A 409 9.65 1.38 3.55
CA ASP A 409 8.71 0.93 2.50
C ASP A 409 9.43 0.98 1.13
N PRO A 410 10.43 0.09 0.92
CA PRO A 410 11.43 0.23 -0.12
C PRO A 410 10.88 0.00 -1.53
N PHE A 411 11.46 0.75 -2.48
CA PHE A 411 11.18 0.65 -3.90
C PHE A 411 12.40 0.19 -4.69
N VAL A 412 12.13 -0.30 -5.89
CA VAL A 412 13.12 -0.53 -6.94
C VAL A 412 12.67 0.23 -8.19
N VAL A 413 13.52 1.10 -8.70
CA VAL A 413 13.25 1.83 -9.94
C VAL A 413 13.50 0.91 -11.14
N SER A 414 12.47 0.72 -11.96
CA SER A 414 12.58 0.05 -13.25
C SER A 414 12.35 1.03 -14.39
N ARG A 415 12.86 0.72 -15.59
CA ARG A 415 12.81 1.66 -16.73
C ARG A 415 12.12 1.08 -17.94
N LEU A 416 11.23 1.88 -18.54
CA LEU A 416 10.71 1.62 -19.87
C LEU A 416 11.79 1.75 -20.93
N ARG A 417 11.67 0.94 -21.96
CA ARG A 417 12.51 0.97 -23.15
C ARG A 417 11.63 0.90 -24.41
N ARG A 418 12.19 1.27 -25.56
CA ARG A 418 11.47 1.19 -26.84
C ARG A 418 10.97 -0.23 -27.15
N GLU A 419 11.71 -1.25 -26.69
CA GLU A 419 11.38 -2.66 -26.87
C GLU A 419 10.05 -3.03 -26.19
N ASP A 420 9.70 -2.38 -25.08
CA ASP A 420 8.42 -2.58 -24.39
C ASP A 420 7.24 -2.11 -25.25
N PHE A 421 7.40 -0.99 -25.93
CA PHE A 421 6.41 -0.49 -26.90
C PHE A 421 6.33 -1.36 -28.16
N THR A 422 7.47 -1.88 -28.63
CA THR A 422 7.52 -2.87 -29.73
C THR A 422 6.79 -4.15 -29.35
N PHE A 423 6.93 -4.59 -28.10
CA PHE A 423 6.28 -5.81 -27.60
C PHE A 423 4.74 -5.72 -27.67
N VAL A 424 4.17 -4.57 -27.30
CA VAL A 424 2.70 -4.33 -27.32
C VAL A 424 2.21 -3.68 -28.62
N ALA A 425 3.05 -3.59 -29.65
CA ALA A 425 2.66 -3.03 -30.94
C ALA A 425 1.51 -3.82 -31.58
N PRO A 426 0.65 -3.16 -32.40
CA PRO A 426 -0.47 -3.81 -33.07
C PRO A 426 0.00 -4.98 -33.95
N ARG A 427 -0.81 -6.02 -34.02
CA ARG A 427 -0.53 -7.20 -34.84
C ARG A 427 -1.19 -7.14 -36.21
N THR A 428 -2.24 -6.35 -36.34
CA THR A 428 -3.02 -6.18 -37.56
C THR A 428 -3.44 -4.72 -37.75
N ARG A 429 -4.09 -4.43 -38.86
CA ARG A 429 -4.70 -3.11 -39.08
C ARG A 429 -6.00 -2.89 -38.27
N ALA A 430 -6.51 -3.94 -37.62
CA ALA A 430 -7.75 -3.88 -36.84
C ALA A 430 -7.52 -3.37 -35.40
N ASP A 431 -6.32 -3.48 -34.91
CA ASP A 431 -5.93 -3.11 -33.54
C ASP A 431 -4.87 -1.99 -33.54
N ASP A 432 -4.79 -1.25 -32.43
CA ASP A 432 -3.80 -0.19 -32.20
C ASP A 432 -2.75 -0.63 -31.17
N VAL A 433 -3.13 -1.59 -30.31
CA VAL A 433 -2.25 -2.12 -29.26
C VAL A 433 -2.67 -3.54 -28.87
N LEU A 434 -1.68 -4.39 -28.54
CA LEU A 434 -1.89 -5.70 -27.95
C LEU A 434 -1.81 -5.60 -26.42
N SER A 435 -2.77 -6.16 -25.69
CA SER A 435 -2.79 -6.09 -24.21
C SER A 435 -1.66 -6.88 -23.57
N CYS A 436 -1.33 -8.06 -24.10
CA CYS A 436 -0.32 -8.99 -23.60
C CYS A 436 -0.05 -10.08 -24.65
N ASN A 437 1.08 -10.80 -24.51
CA ASN A 437 1.22 -12.11 -25.14
C ASN A 437 0.38 -13.17 -24.41
N ASN A 438 0.25 -14.34 -24.96
CA ASN A 438 -0.50 -15.44 -24.37
C ASN A 438 0.34 -16.31 -23.41
N ALA A 439 1.37 -15.73 -22.78
CA ALA A 439 2.20 -16.40 -21.78
C ALA A 439 2.06 -15.72 -20.42
N PRO A 440 2.27 -16.47 -19.31
CA PRO A 440 2.28 -15.86 -17.97
C PRO A 440 3.32 -14.75 -17.86
N SER A 441 2.96 -13.63 -17.23
CA SER A 441 3.87 -12.49 -17.05
C SER A 441 5.13 -12.88 -16.30
N SER A 442 5.02 -13.82 -15.35
CA SER A 442 6.14 -14.31 -14.52
C SER A 442 7.29 -14.92 -15.29
N VAL A 443 7.06 -15.44 -16.50
CA VAL A 443 8.09 -16.06 -17.36
C VAL A 443 8.38 -15.24 -18.62
N THR A 444 7.66 -14.15 -18.85
CA THR A 444 7.87 -13.27 -20.00
C THR A 444 8.97 -12.26 -19.69
N ALA A 445 9.98 -12.16 -20.53
CA ALA A 445 11.04 -11.16 -20.38
C ALA A 445 10.44 -9.74 -20.32
N ARG A 446 10.94 -8.90 -19.41
CA ARG A 446 10.42 -7.56 -19.17
C ARG A 446 8.93 -7.54 -18.80
N GLY A 447 8.48 -8.57 -18.07
CA GLY A 447 7.06 -8.84 -17.77
C GLY A 447 6.38 -7.77 -16.91
N HIS A 448 7.11 -6.88 -16.23
CA HIS A 448 6.54 -5.75 -15.49
C HIS A 448 6.71 -4.39 -16.21
N GLN A 449 7.56 -4.33 -17.26
CA GLN A 449 7.75 -3.09 -18.03
C GLN A 449 6.74 -2.93 -19.16
N PHE A 450 6.56 -3.94 -20.01
CA PHE A 450 5.63 -3.81 -21.15
C PHE A 450 4.17 -3.56 -20.72
N PRO A 451 3.66 -3.98 -19.55
CA PRO A 451 2.35 -3.57 -19.07
C PRO A 451 2.20 -2.05 -18.93
N MET A 452 3.25 -1.35 -18.46
CA MET A 452 3.22 0.11 -18.43
C MET A 452 3.24 0.72 -19.83
N ALA A 453 3.99 0.16 -20.78
CA ALA A 453 3.94 0.61 -22.18
C ALA A 453 2.52 0.49 -22.76
N PHE A 454 1.83 -0.63 -22.45
CA PHE A 454 0.41 -0.79 -22.77
C PHE A 454 -0.44 0.30 -22.11
N LEU A 455 -0.29 0.57 -20.81
CA LEU A 455 -1.04 1.60 -20.10
C LEU A 455 -0.85 2.99 -20.73
N VAL A 456 0.36 3.35 -21.10
CA VAL A 456 0.66 4.63 -21.77
C VAL A 456 -0.09 4.77 -23.09
N ILE A 457 -0.18 3.70 -23.88
CA ILE A 457 -0.89 3.71 -25.16
C ILE A 457 -2.41 3.68 -24.96
N ALA A 458 -2.92 2.68 -24.25
CA ALA A 458 -4.34 2.39 -24.12
C ALA A 458 -5.12 3.49 -23.39
N SER A 459 -4.47 4.25 -22.48
CA SER A 459 -5.05 5.40 -21.78
C SER A 459 -4.94 6.73 -22.55
N GLY A 460 -4.23 6.75 -23.68
CA GLY A 460 -3.95 7.97 -24.45
C GLY A 460 -2.85 8.86 -23.83
N LEU A 461 -2.15 8.43 -22.78
CA LEU A 461 -1.02 9.16 -22.20
C LEU A 461 0.18 9.27 -23.17
N SER A 462 0.24 8.44 -24.21
CA SER A 462 1.23 8.54 -25.29
C SER A 462 1.24 9.90 -25.98
N ALA A 463 0.10 10.60 -26.04
CA ALA A 463 -0.01 11.95 -26.56
C ALA A 463 0.60 13.03 -25.62
N HIS A 464 0.98 12.68 -24.40
CA HIS A 464 1.44 13.58 -23.33
C HIS A 464 2.89 13.29 -22.90
N GLY A 465 3.73 12.84 -23.83
CA GLY A 465 5.17 12.60 -23.61
C GLY A 465 6.01 13.87 -23.53
N LYS A 466 7.33 13.72 -23.34
CA LYS A 466 8.31 14.81 -23.20
C LYS A 466 8.25 15.89 -24.29
N GLY A 467 7.92 15.51 -25.53
CA GLY A 467 7.84 16.41 -26.68
C GLY A 467 6.45 16.98 -26.94
N SER A 468 5.46 16.72 -26.10
CA SER A 468 4.10 17.24 -26.28
C SER A 468 3.96 18.67 -25.76
N ALA A 469 2.96 19.40 -26.27
CA ALA A 469 2.62 20.73 -25.75
C ALA A 469 2.09 20.71 -24.31
N ALA A 470 1.59 19.56 -23.83
CA ALA A 470 1.05 19.37 -22.49
C ALA A 470 1.55 18.04 -21.92
N PRO A 471 2.82 17.95 -21.49
CA PRO A 471 3.37 16.73 -20.93
C PRO A 471 2.71 16.39 -19.58
N LEU A 472 2.37 15.13 -19.38
CA LEU A 472 1.79 14.63 -18.13
C LEU A 472 2.70 13.59 -17.48
N PRO A 473 3.22 13.85 -16.27
CA PRO A 473 3.99 12.87 -15.52
C PRO A 473 3.10 11.69 -15.10
N PHE A 474 3.54 10.47 -15.43
CA PHE A 474 2.87 9.23 -15.04
C PHE A 474 3.89 8.23 -14.50
N THR A 475 3.62 7.74 -13.28
CA THR A 475 4.39 6.69 -12.62
C THR A 475 3.50 5.48 -12.35
N HIS A 476 3.88 4.32 -12.86
CA HIS A 476 3.24 3.05 -12.51
C HIS A 476 3.95 2.42 -11.32
N ILE A 477 3.17 1.97 -10.33
CA ILE A 477 3.64 1.32 -9.11
C ILE A 477 3.08 -0.11 -9.09
N ASP A 478 3.98 -1.10 -9.29
CA ASP A 478 3.63 -2.52 -9.22
C ASP A 478 3.98 -3.08 -7.84
N ILE A 479 2.96 -3.45 -7.08
CA ILE A 479 3.06 -3.99 -5.72
C ILE A 479 2.83 -5.50 -5.66
N ALA A 480 2.95 -6.22 -6.79
CA ALA A 480 2.77 -7.67 -6.78
C ALA A 480 3.80 -8.39 -5.89
N GLY A 481 5.00 -7.81 -5.73
CA GLY A 481 6.01 -8.32 -4.79
C GLY A 481 5.78 -7.90 -3.35
N SER A 482 5.31 -6.68 -3.11
CA SER A 482 5.23 -6.04 -1.79
C SER A 482 3.84 -6.04 -1.16
N GLY A 483 2.79 -6.37 -1.91
CA GLY A 483 1.40 -6.27 -1.41
C GLY A 483 1.05 -7.24 -0.29
N VAL A 484 1.80 -8.33 -0.13
CA VAL A 484 1.58 -9.40 0.87
C VAL A 484 2.91 -9.82 1.47
N VAL A 485 2.93 -10.09 2.78
CA VAL A 485 4.11 -10.56 3.53
C VAL A 485 3.76 -11.75 4.43
N GLY A 486 4.76 -12.57 4.76
CA GLY A 486 4.62 -13.65 5.75
C GLY A 486 3.89 -14.88 5.24
N GLY A 487 4.39 -15.51 4.19
CA GLY A 487 3.84 -16.73 3.60
C GLY A 487 3.55 -16.60 2.12
N ASP A 488 2.61 -17.41 1.64
CA ASP A 488 2.07 -17.31 0.29
C ASP A 488 0.98 -16.22 0.22
N TRP A 489 0.51 -15.94 -0.99
CA TRP A 489 -0.55 -14.93 -1.21
C TRP A 489 -1.88 -15.29 -0.54
N GLN A 490 -2.16 -16.58 -0.35
CA GLN A 490 -3.40 -17.03 0.29
C GLN A 490 -3.43 -16.75 1.79
N HIS A 491 -2.29 -16.96 2.48
CA HIS A 491 -2.22 -16.93 3.94
C HIS A 491 -1.43 -15.74 4.49
N GLY A 492 -0.65 -15.05 3.64
CA GLY A 492 0.13 -13.89 4.04
C GLY A 492 -0.72 -12.68 4.41
N ALA A 493 -0.16 -11.79 5.23
CA ALA A 493 -0.80 -10.54 5.62
C ALA A 493 -0.65 -9.46 4.54
N PRO A 494 -1.69 -8.66 4.24
CA PRO A 494 -1.56 -7.49 3.39
C PRO A 494 -0.69 -6.43 4.07
N THR A 495 0.23 -5.83 3.32
CA THR A 495 1.23 -4.89 3.86
C THR A 495 0.75 -3.45 3.95
N ALA A 496 -0.17 -3.06 3.09
CA ALA A 496 -0.54 -1.68 2.76
C ALA A 496 0.57 -0.91 2.01
N ALA A 497 1.56 -1.59 1.41
CA ALA A 497 2.51 -0.93 0.51
C ALA A 497 1.76 -0.26 -0.68
N PRO A 498 2.15 0.93 -1.14
CA PRO A 498 3.26 1.77 -0.71
C PRO A 498 2.79 3.00 0.10
N VAL A 499 1.82 2.87 0.98
CA VAL A 499 1.20 4.00 1.71
C VAL A 499 2.22 4.78 2.52
N VAL A 500 3.21 4.11 3.15
CA VAL A 500 4.20 4.78 4.01
C VAL A 500 5.15 5.63 3.19
N ALA A 501 5.70 5.11 2.10
CA ALA A 501 6.59 5.88 1.22
C ALA A 501 5.85 7.09 0.58
N LEU A 502 4.60 6.89 0.12
CA LEU A 502 3.78 7.98 -0.39
C LEU A 502 3.51 9.04 0.68
N ALA A 503 3.20 8.62 1.91
CA ALA A 503 2.98 9.53 3.03
C ALA A 503 4.28 10.27 3.42
N GLY A 504 5.40 9.58 3.49
CA GLY A 504 6.71 10.18 3.73
C GLY A 504 7.11 11.20 2.67
N ARG A 505 6.63 11.05 1.43
CA ARG A 505 6.91 11.99 0.34
C ARG A 505 5.99 13.20 0.32
N TRP A 506 4.70 13.04 0.59
CA TRP A 506 3.71 14.11 0.35
C TRP A 506 2.94 14.55 1.57
N LEU A 507 3.00 13.82 2.67
CA LEU A 507 2.20 14.11 3.87
C LEU A 507 3.04 14.55 5.08
N VAL A 508 4.35 14.68 4.95
CA VAL A 508 5.21 15.28 5.98
C VAL A 508 5.12 16.79 5.82
N ALA A 509 4.83 17.50 6.93
CA ALA A 509 4.93 18.95 6.94
C ALA A 509 6.40 19.36 6.73
N GLY A 510 6.68 20.16 5.71
CA GLY A 510 8.00 20.71 5.43
C GLY A 510 8.45 21.71 6.50
#